data_2205326c0de40ece5b638e9edda5c739
#
_entry.id   2205326c0de40ece5b638e9edda5c739
#
_cell.length_a   1.000
_cell.length_b   1.000
_cell.length_c   1.000
_cell.angle_alpha   90.00
_cell.angle_beta   90.00
_cell.angle_gamma   90.00
#
_symmetry.space_group_name_H-M   'P 1'
#
loop_
_entity.id
_entity.type
_entity.pdbx_description
1 polymer ?
#
loop_
_entity_poly.entity_id
_entity_poly.type
_entity_poly.pdbx_seq_one_letter_code
_entity_poly.pdbx_strand_id
1 'polypeptide(L)'
;LILLTWALARATGNDRRTAFASGLVLLTGFACMGLPRISGSDMLFTAILTLAGICLYRGWIKAFAPLWLFAGFALVALSALAGGLLGLVLPLLVSLVFLLWRGTFRRAGARDGALAFGLLLVLLLAWGTFIAFGDGGRELLKTLLENEYLAPVLEAWKLQGQDSWIIVALLAVLWLPWTLLLLFLPWGRIGTFFKGIVVNRKQRPGQGWLWCSAIVTLAVLALLGANMPVLLMPLLPPLAVLTAQGVLNLSARGS
;
A
#
# COMPACT_ATOMS: atom_id res chain seq x y z
N LEU A 1 12.76 -5.38 0.47
CA LEU A 1 11.76 -4.54 -0.16
C LEU A 1 11.91 -4.48 -1.69
N ILE A 2 13.14 -4.31 -2.24
CA ILE A 2 13.41 -4.27 -3.68
C ILE A 2 12.87 -5.50 -4.41
N LEU A 3 13.15 -6.71 -3.91
CA LEU A 3 12.63 -7.95 -4.49
C LEU A 3 11.11 -8.03 -4.44
N LEU A 4 10.48 -7.52 -3.38
CA LEU A 4 9.02 -7.45 -3.27
C LEU A 4 8.42 -6.45 -4.25
N THR A 5 9.09 -5.32 -4.50
CA THR A 5 8.67 -4.34 -5.52
C THR A 5 8.75 -4.96 -6.93
N TRP A 6 9.82 -5.69 -7.22
CA TRP A 6 9.93 -6.48 -8.45
C TRP A 6 8.78 -7.50 -8.56
N ALA A 7 8.49 -8.24 -7.48
CA ALA A 7 7.41 -9.21 -7.44
C ALA A 7 6.03 -8.55 -7.59
N LEU A 8 5.81 -7.37 -7.00
CA LEU A 8 4.60 -6.56 -7.18
C LEU A 8 4.42 -6.15 -8.64
N ALA A 9 5.48 -5.66 -9.29
CA ALA A 9 5.44 -5.31 -10.71
C ALA A 9 5.08 -6.52 -11.58
N ARG A 10 5.68 -7.69 -11.32
CA ARG A 10 5.36 -8.93 -12.02
C ARG A 10 3.94 -9.41 -11.76
N ALA A 11 3.48 -9.33 -10.52
CA ALA A 11 2.13 -9.72 -10.12
C ALA A 11 1.07 -8.86 -10.81
N THR A 12 1.33 -7.56 -10.98
CA THR A 12 0.43 -6.60 -11.63
C THR A 12 0.49 -6.62 -13.17
N GLY A 13 1.20 -7.60 -13.76
CA GLY A 13 1.19 -7.87 -15.20
C GLY A 13 2.22 -7.08 -15.99
N ASN A 14 3.22 -6.51 -15.34
CA ASN A 14 4.32 -5.83 -16.03
C ASN A 14 5.36 -6.83 -16.55
N ASP A 15 6.08 -6.44 -17.60
CA ASP A 15 7.18 -7.21 -18.17
C ASP A 15 8.42 -7.24 -17.25
N ARG A 16 9.42 -8.06 -17.60
CA ARG A 16 10.64 -8.18 -16.82
C ARG A 16 11.44 -6.89 -16.76
N ARG A 17 11.42 -6.10 -17.86
CA ARG A 17 12.15 -4.81 -17.93
C ARG A 17 11.55 -3.80 -16.96
N THR A 18 10.24 -3.63 -16.97
CA THR A 18 9.53 -2.75 -16.03
C THR A 18 9.71 -3.20 -14.57
N ALA A 19 9.66 -4.52 -14.31
CA ALA A 19 9.86 -5.04 -12.97
C ALA A 19 11.30 -4.79 -12.48
N PHE A 20 12.30 -4.99 -13.31
CA PHE A 20 13.69 -4.68 -12.96
C PHE A 20 13.90 -3.16 -12.75
N ALA A 21 13.37 -2.34 -13.67
CA ALA A 21 13.42 -0.89 -13.56
C ALA A 21 12.74 -0.40 -12.27
N SER A 22 11.61 -1.02 -11.83
CA SER A 22 10.94 -0.65 -10.57
C SER A 22 11.81 -0.90 -9.34
N GLY A 23 12.58 -1.99 -9.33
CA GLY A 23 13.57 -2.26 -8.30
C GLY A 23 14.69 -1.22 -8.27
N LEU A 24 15.20 -0.81 -9.44
CA LEU A 24 16.22 0.23 -9.57
C LEU A 24 15.68 1.60 -9.14
N VAL A 25 14.46 1.96 -9.55
CA VAL A 25 13.79 3.20 -9.15
C VAL A 25 13.70 3.28 -7.62
N LEU A 26 13.28 2.19 -6.98
CA LEU A 26 13.21 2.14 -5.52
C LEU A 26 14.59 2.28 -4.88
N LEU A 27 15.59 1.56 -5.39
CA LEU A 27 16.96 1.56 -4.87
C LEU A 27 17.62 2.95 -4.95
N THR A 28 17.37 3.68 -6.04
CA THR A 28 17.97 4.99 -6.31
C THR A 28 17.16 6.16 -5.72
N GLY A 29 15.98 5.89 -5.17
CA GLY A 29 15.19 6.90 -4.45
C GLY A 29 15.85 7.29 -3.13
N PHE A 30 15.85 8.59 -2.82
CA PHE A 30 16.47 9.12 -1.60
C PHE A 30 15.88 8.47 -0.32
N ALA A 31 14.59 8.15 -0.34
CA ALA A 31 13.93 7.44 0.74
C ALA A 31 14.57 6.09 1.07
N CYS A 32 14.96 5.32 0.05
CA CYS A 32 15.57 4.00 0.26
C CYS A 32 17.02 4.09 0.78
N MET A 33 17.73 5.18 0.51
CA MET A 33 19.08 5.38 1.00
C MET A 33 19.14 5.86 2.45
N GLY A 34 18.16 6.67 2.87
CA GLY A 34 18.14 7.32 4.19
C GLY A 34 17.28 6.62 5.24
N LEU A 35 16.03 6.35 4.94
CA LEU A 35 15.03 5.87 5.91
C LEU A 35 15.34 4.50 6.53
N PRO A 36 15.87 3.48 5.81
CA PRO A 36 16.16 2.17 6.40
C PRO A 36 17.21 2.20 7.51
N ARG A 37 18.04 3.24 7.54
CA ARG A 37 19.04 3.44 8.60
C ARG A 37 18.43 3.99 9.89
N ILE A 38 17.26 4.61 9.78
CA ILE A 38 16.58 5.25 10.91
C ILE A 38 15.60 4.27 11.57
N SER A 39 14.90 3.44 10.77
CA SER A 39 13.88 2.54 11.28
C SER A 39 13.81 1.25 10.48
N GLY A 40 14.42 0.20 11.02
CA GLY A 40 14.37 -1.15 10.44
C GLY A 40 12.99 -1.81 10.55
N SER A 41 12.23 -1.50 11.61
CA SER A 41 10.88 -2.02 11.86
C SER A 41 9.89 -1.59 10.77
N ASP A 42 9.97 -0.34 10.32
CA ASP A 42 9.06 0.18 9.30
C ASP A 42 9.35 -0.37 7.90
N MET A 43 10.60 -0.74 7.64
CA MET A 43 10.96 -1.45 6.42
C MET A 43 10.38 -2.88 6.41
N LEU A 44 10.39 -3.57 7.56
CA LEU A 44 9.75 -4.88 7.70
C LEU A 44 8.23 -4.76 7.55
N PHE A 45 7.61 -3.79 8.22
CA PHE A 45 6.20 -3.47 8.07
C PHE A 45 5.80 -3.25 6.62
N THR A 46 6.55 -2.40 5.90
CA THR A 46 6.31 -2.11 4.48
C THR A 46 6.48 -3.36 3.61
N ALA A 47 7.42 -4.23 3.94
CA ALA A 47 7.63 -5.50 3.24
C ALA A 47 6.43 -6.44 3.41
N ILE A 48 5.94 -6.60 4.65
CA ILE A 48 4.75 -7.42 4.96
C ILE A 48 3.53 -6.85 4.24
N LEU A 49 3.33 -5.53 4.29
CA LEU A 49 2.22 -4.85 3.63
C LEU A 49 2.26 -5.02 2.10
N THR A 50 3.45 -4.92 1.50
CA THR A 50 3.63 -5.14 0.06
C THR A 50 3.31 -6.58 -0.33
N LEU A 51 3.75 -7.54 0.47
CA LEU A 51 3.45 -8.96 0.25
C LEU A 51 1.95 -9.25 0.41
N ALA A 52 1.32 -8.68 1.44
CA ALA A 52 -0.14 -8.74 1.62
C ALA A 52 -0.87 -8.18 0.40
N GLY A 53 -0.44 -7.03 -0.11
CA GLY A 53 -0.98 -6.41 -1.32
C GLY A 53 -0.85 -7.30 -2.56
N ILE A 54 0.28 -7.99 -2.75
CA ILE A 54 0.46 -8.95 -3.85
C ILE A 54 -0.52 -10.13 -3.73
N CYS A 55 -0.66 -10.69 -2.53
CA CYS A 55 -1.56 -11.81 -2.27
C CYS A 55 -3.03 -11.42 -2.47
N LEU A 56 -3.47 -10.29 -1.91
CA LEU A 56 -4.83 -9.77 -2.07
C LEU A 56 -5.13 -9.48 -3.55
N TYR A 57 -4.22 -8.79 -4.27
CA TYR A 57 -4.41 -8.53 -5.69
C TYR A 57 -4.61 -9.81 -6.49
N ARG A 58 -3.76 -10.83 -6.28
CA ARG A 58 -3.88 -12.13 -6.94
C ARG A 58 -5.18 -12.84 -6.57
N GLY A 59 -5.59 -12.77 -5.32
CA GLY A 59 -6.83 -13.35 -4.83
C GLY A 59 -8.08 -12.71 -5.44
N TRP A 60 -8.09 -11.37 -5.58
CA TRP A 60 -9.21 -10.66 -6.18
C TRP A 60 -9.32 -10.80 -7.70
N ILE A 61 -8.22 -11.13 -8.38
CA ILE A 61 -8.23 -11.27 -9.85
C ILE A 61 -8.48 -12.70 -10.28
N LYS A 62 -7.87 -13.67 -9.63
CA LYS A 62 -8.05 -15.10 -9.95
C LYS A 62 -9.28 -15.62 -9.23
N ALA A 63 -10.38 -15.77 -9.96
CA ALA A 63 -11.68 -16.19 -9.43
C ALA A 63 -11.71 -17.54 -8.68
N PHE A 64 -10.63 -18.33 -8.67
CA PHE A 64 -10.54 -19.66 -8.07
C PHE A 64 -9.23 -19.89 -7.30
N ALA A 65 -8.68 -18.87 -6.68
CA ALA A 65 -7.50 -19.02 -5.84
C ALA A 65 -7.75 -18.49 -4.41
N PRO A 66 -8.63 -19.15 -3.62
CA PRO A 66 -8.95 -18.72 -2.25
C PRO A 66 -7.69 -18.70 -1.37
N LEU A 67 -6.72 -19.56 -1.66
CA LEU A 67 -5.45 -19.59 -0.94
C LEU A 67 -4.72 -18.24 -0.93
N TRP A 68 -4.77 -17.48 -2.05
CA TRP A 68 -4.18 -16.14 -2.10
C TRP A 68 -4.92 -15.13 -1.22
N LEU A 69 -6.25 -15.26 -1.09
CA LEU A 69 -7.04 -14.43 -0.18
C LEU A 69 -6.71 -14.76 1.28
N PHE A 70 -6.70 -16.04 1.65
CA PHE A 70 -6.34 -16.47 3.00
C PHE A 70 -4.92 -16.02 3.38
N ALA A 71 -3.93 -16.23 2.50
CA ALA A 71 -2.57 -15.73 2.71
C ALA A 71 -2.54 -14.21 2.81
N GLY A 72 -3.28 -13.49 1.96
CA GLY A 72 -3.39 -12.04 1.99
C GLY A 72 -3.94 -11.53 3.31
N PHE A 73 -5.06 -12.07 3.79
CA PHE A 73 -5.66 -11.65 5.06
C PHE A 73 -4.84 -12.06 6.29
N ALA A 74 -4.14 -13.21 6.25
CA ALA A 74 -3.19 -13.58 7.29
C ALA A 74 -2.02 -12.58 7.36
N LEU A 75 -1.50 -12.14 6.22
CA LEU A 75 -0.48 -11.10 6.15
C LEU A 75 -1.00 -9.73 6.58
N VAL A 76 -2.29 -9.43 6.36
CA VAL A 76 -2.95 -8.23 6.92
C VAL A 76 -2.99 -8.30 8.44
N ALA A 77 -3.32 -9.45 9.03
CA ALA A 77 -3.23 -9.62 10.48
C ALA A 77 -1.81 -9.36 10.98
N LEU A 78 -0.80 -9.94 10.32
CA LEU A 78 0.61 -9.73 10.67
C LEU A 78 1.03 -8.25 10.50
N SER A 79 0.57 -7.58 9.44
CA SER A 79 0.85 -6.16 9.25
C SER A 79 0.18 -5.26 10.30
N ALA A 80 -1.01 -5.65 10.78
CA ALA A 80 -1.68 -4.97 11.87
C ALA A 80 -0.90 -5.09 13.19
N LEU A 81 -0.26 -6.23 13.43
CA LEU A 81 0.60 -6.43 14.60
C LEU A 81 1.92 -5.63 14.51
N ALA A 82 2.45 -5.44 13.28
CA ALA A 82 3.71 -4.75 13.06
C ALA A 82 3.57 -3.22 12.96
N GLY A 83 2.45 -2.72 12.44
CA GLY A 83 2.22 -1.31 12.14
C GLY A 83 0.88 -0.77 12.63
N GLY A 84 0.29 -1.41 13.65
CA GLY A 84 -0.93 -0.97 14.30
C GLY A 84 -2.09 -0.74 13.34
N LEU A 85 -2.79 0.38 13.54
CA LEU A 85 -3.96 0.76 12.73
C LEU A 85 -3.66 0.84 11.24
N LEU A 86 -2.51 1.39 10.85
CA LEU A 86 -2.13 1.53 9.44
C LEU A 86 -1.98 0.17 8.76
N GLY A 87 -1.43 -0.82 9.47
CA GLY A 87 -1.27 -2.18 8.97
C GLY A 87 -2.59 -2.89 8.67
N LEU A 88 -3.65 -2.51 9.38
CA LEU A 88 -5.00 -3.03 9.15
C LEU A 88 -5.74 -2.24 8.08
N VAL A 89 -5.77 -0.92 8.22
CA VAL A 89 -6.63 -0.03 7.42
C VAL A 89 -6.16 0.06 5.97
N LEU A 90 -4.86 0.21 5.73
CA LEU A 90 -4.33 0.41 4.37
C LEU A 90 -4.70 -0.73 3.41
N PRO A 91 -4.37 -2.01 3.69
CA PRO A 91 -4.66 -3.08 2.74
C PRO A 91 -6.16 -3.33 2.56
N LEU A 92 -6.97 -3.11 3.61
CA LEU A 92 -8.42 -3.26 3.52
C LEU A 92 -9.04 -2.15 2.67
N LEU A 93 -8.66 -0.89 2.89
CA LEU A 93 -9.16 0.23 2.08
C LEU A 93 -8.70 0.12 0.62
N VAL A 94 -7.43 -0.22 0.38
CA VAL A 94 -6.93 -0.45 -0.99
C VAL A 94 -7.75 -1.54 -1.68
N SER A 95 -8.02 -2.66 -1.00
CA SER A 95 -8.83 -3.75 -1.55
C SER A 95 -10.26 -3.30 -1.82
N LEU A 96 -10.88 -2.58 -0.88
CA LEU A 96 -12.24 -2.07 -1.01
C LEU A 96 -12.35 -1.10 -2.20
N VAL A 97 -11.48 -0.09 -2.26
CA VAL A 97 -11.48 0.91 -3.35
C VAL A 97 -11.22 0.24 -4.69
N PHE A 98 -10.30 -0.73 -4.76
CA PHE A 98 -10.03 -1.48 -5.98
C PHE A 98 -11.25 -2.31 -6.45
N LEU A 99 -11.94 -3.00 -5.55
CA LEU A 99 -13.13 -3.79 -5.86
C LEU A 99 -14.29 -2.91 -6.30
N LEU A 100 -14.49 -1.75 -5.66
CA LEU A 100 -15.50 -0.76 -6.04
C LEU A 100 -15.17 -0.17 -7.42
N TRP A 101 -13.92 0.26 -7.63
CA TRP A 101 -13.47 0.79 -8.91
C TRP A 101 -13.64 -0.20 -10.06
N ARG A 102 -13.36 -1.47 -9.82
CA ARG A 102 -13.52 -2.54 -10.81
C ARG A 102 -14.99 -2.92 -11.03
N GLY A 103 -15.89 -2.61 -10.10
CA GLY A 103 -17.30 -3.02 -10.14
C GLY A 103 -17.51 -4.51 -9.90
N THR A 104 -16.56 -5.17 -9.20
CA THR A 104 -16.60 -6.62 -8.91
C THR A 104 -16.90 -6.92 -7.44
N PHE A 105 -17.20 -5.92 -6.64
CA PHE A 105 -17.43 -6.05 -5.20
C PHE A 105 -18.44 -7.16 -4.84
N ARG A 106 -19.58 -7.20 -5.54
CA ARG A 106 -20.63 -8.22 -5.30
C ARG A 106 -20.21 -9.64 -5.69
N ARG A 107 -19.34 -9.79 -6.69
CA ARG A 107 -18.91 -11.10 -7.21
C ARG A 107 -17.68 -11.66 -6.50
N ALA A 108 -16.75 -10.80 -6.13
CA ALA A 108 -15.49 -11.20 -5.50
C ALA A 108 -15.63 -11.54 -4.00
N GLY A 109 -16.67 -11.03 -3.35
CA GLY A 109 -16.76 -11.04 -1.88
C GLY A 109 -17.65 -12.11 -1.27
N ALA A 110 -18.48 -12.82 -2.04
CA ALA A 110 -19.63 -13.46 -1.38
C ALA A 110 -19.24 -14.61 -0.43
N ARG A 111 -18.30 -15.48 -0.75
CA ARG A 111 -17.95 -16.61 0.12
C ARG A 111 -16.47 -16.59 0.53
N ASP A 112 -15.57 -16.64 -0.43
CA ASP A 112 -14.14 -16.77 -0.14
C ASP A 112 -13.56 -15.52 0.52
N GLY A 113 -14.03 -14.33 0.10
CA GLY A 113 -13.66 -13.07 0.72
C GLY A 113 -14.16 -12.94 2.15
N ALA A 114 -15.42 -13.38 2.43
CA ALA A 114 -15.99 -13.38 3.77
C ALA A 114 -15.27 -14.37 4.69
N LEU A 115 -14.95 -15.57 4.19
CA LEU A 115 -14.19 -16.57 4.95
C LEU A 115 -12.76 -16.10 5.26
N ALA A 116 -12.08 -15.50 4.28
CA ALA A 116 -10.75 -14.96 4.48
C ALA A 116 -10.75 -13.75 5.43
N PHE A 117 -11.77 -12.91 5.39
CA PHE A 117 -11.97 -11.85 6.39
C PHE A 117 -12.28 -12.42 7.78
N GLY A 118 -13.05 -13.51 7.86
CA GLY A 118 -13.27 -14.24 9.10
C GLY A 118 -11.96 -14.76 9.70
N LEU A 119 -11.05 -15.28 8.86
CA LEU A 119 -9.71 -15.69 9.31
C LEU A 119 -8.93 -14.51 9.92
N LEU A 120 -8.97 -13.33 9.29
CA LEU A 120 -8.35 -12.12 9.86
C LEU A 120 -8.87 -11.84 11.27
N LEU A 121 -10.20 -11.86 11.45
CA LEU A 121 -10.82 -11.61 12.76
C LEU A 121 -10.39 -12.67 13.79
N VAL A 122 -10.39 -13.95 13.40
CA VAL A 122 -9.94 -15.04 14.27
C VAL A 122 -8.48 -14.85 14.69
N LEU A 123 -7.59 -14.49 13.78
CA LEU A 123 -6.18 -14.26 14.09
C LEU A 123 -5.98 -13.07 15.04
N LEU A 124 -6.69 -11.96 14.81
CA LEU A 124 -6.62 -10.79 15.69
C LEU A 124 -7.21 -11.08 17.08
N LEU A 125 -8.33 -11.80 17.14
CA LEU A 125 -8.93 -12.21 18.41
C LEU A 125 -8.05 -13.20 19.16
N ALA A 126 -7.49 -14.21 18.47
CA ALA A 126 -6.57 -15.18 19.08
C ALA A 126 -5.34 -14.48 19.67
N TRP A 127 -4.77 -13.52 18.95
CA TRP A 127 -3.65 -12.72 19.42
C TRP A 127 -4.05 -11.87 20.66
N GLY A 128 -5.19 -11.16 20.57
CA GLY A 128 -5.67 -10.33 21.66
C GLY A 128 -5.98 -11.15 22.92
N THR A 129 -6.61 -12.33 22.78
CA THR A 129 -6.88 -13.25 23.90
C THR A 129 -5.58 -13.80 24.48
N PHE A 130 -4.62 -14.20 23.64
CA PHE A 130 -3.33 -14.69 24.09
C PHE A 130 -2.59 -13.65 24.96
N ILE A 131 -2.59 -12.38 24.56
CA ILE A 131 -2.01 -11.32 25.39
C ILE A 131 -2.83 -11.12 26.68
N ALA A 132 -4.16 -11.04 26.59
CA ALA A 132 -5.02 -10.73 27.74
C ALA A 132 -4.93 -11.77 28.89
N PHE A 133 -4.59 -13.01 28.56
CA PHE A 133 -4.39 -14.09 29.57
C PHE A 133 -2.98 -14.16 30.16
N GLY A 134 -2.01 -13.37 29.65
CA GLY A 134 -0.67 -13.25 30.23
C GLY A 134 -0.67 -12.38 31.49
N ASP A 135 0.39 -12.50 32.31
CA ASP A 135 0.58 -11.68 33.52
C ASP A 135 0.69 -10.20 33.13
N GLY A 136 -0.23 -9.36 33.67
CA GLY A 136 -0.35 -7.96 33.29
C GLY A 136 -0.88 -7.70 31.87
N GLY A 137 -1.28 -8.76 31.14
CA GLY A 137 -1.62 -8.68 29.72
C GLY A 137 -2.83 -7.82 29.40
N ARG A 138 -3.77 -7.68 30.34
CA ARG A 138 -4.94 -6.78 30.12
C ARG A 138 -4.54 -5.31 30.07
N GLU A 139 -3.63 -4.89 30.94
CA GLU A 139 -3.06 -3.54 30.94
C GLU A 139 -2.24 -3.30 29.67
N LEU A 140 -1.41 -4.28 29.29
CA LEU A 140 -0.63 -4.24 28.05
C LEU A 140 -1.54 -4.14 26.82
N LEU A 141 -2.58 -4.98 26.74
CA LEU A 141 -3.53 -4.95 25.62
C LEU A 141 -4.26 -3.61 25.53
N LYS A 142 -4.69 -3.06 26.68
CA LYS A 142 -5.31 -1.74 26.75
C LYS A 142 -4.36 -0.65 26.24
N THR A 143 -3.12 -0.63 26.72
CA THR A 143 -2.10 0.33 26.30
C THR A 143 -1.79 0.24 24.81
N LEU A 144 -1.69 -0.99 24.25
CA LEU A 144 -1.48 -1.19 22.83
C LEU A 144 -2.69 -0.69 22.00
N LEU A 145 -3.90 -1.02 22.42
CA LEU A 145 -5.11 -0.55 21.73
C LEU A 145 -5.24 0.98 21.78
N GLU A 146 -4.94 1.59 22.90
CA GLU A 146 -5.00 3.04 23.05
C GLU A 146 -3.91 3.73 22.22
N ASN A 147 -2.65 3.30 22.31
CA ASN A 147 -1.53 3.98 21.67
C ASN A 147 -1.40 3.68 20.16
N GLU A 148 -1.60 2.42 19.75
CA GLU A 148 -1.34 2.00 18.37
C GLU A 148 -2.57 2.11 17.47
N TYR A 149 -3.78 2.05 18.04
CA TYR A 149 -5.01 2.05 17.25
C TYR A 149 -5.88 3.29 17.49
N LEU A 150 -6.07 3.72 18.72
CA LEU A 150 -6.96 4.85 19.03
C LEU A 150 -6.25 6.20 18.97
N ALA A 151 -5.04 6.32 19.53
CA ALA A 151 -4.32 7.58 19.57
C ALA A 151 -4.08 8.18 18.18
N PRO A 152 -3.65 7.43 17.13
CA PRO A 152 -3.48 8.00 15.80
C PRO A 152 -4.77 8.59 15.21
N VAL A 153 -5.92 7.97 15.49
CA VAL A 153 -7.23 8.47 15.03
C VAL A 153 -7.62 9.74 15.77
N LEU A 154 -7.44 9.76 17.10
CA LEU A 154 -7.79 10.91 17.92
C LEU A 154 -6.89 12.12 17.64
N GLU A 155 -5.60 11.87 17.40
CA GLU A 155 -4.66 12.92 17.00
C GLU A 155 -4.97 13.45 15.60
N ALA A 156 -5.25 12.59 14.65
CA ALA A 156 -5.67 12.99 13.31
C ALA A 156 -6.93 13.88 13.35
N TRP A 157 -7.88 13.53 14.20
CA TRP A 157 -9.08 14.34 14.39
C TRP A 157 -8.79 15.72 14.98
N LYS A 158 -7.82 15.85 15.87
CA LYS A 158 -7.39 17.13 16.46
C LYS A 158 -6.60 17.99 15.48
N LEU A 159 -5.80 17.36 14.62
CA LEU A 159 -4.92 18.02 13.65
C LEU A 159 -5.61 18.31 12.30
N GLN A 160 -6.92 18.12 12.22
CA GLN A 160 -7.68 18.28 10.98
C GLN A 160 -7.44 19.68 10.36
N GLY A 161 -6.70 19.69 9.25
CA GLY A 161 -6.44 20.90 8.46
C GLY A 161 -5.07 21.57 8.65
N GLN A 162 -4.26 21.18 9.63
CA GLN A 162 -2.89 21.68 9.74
C GLN A 162 -1.94 20.82 8.91
N ASP A 163 -1.28 21.45 7.93
CA ASP A 163 -0.07 20.97 7.26
C ASP A 163 -0.17 19.73 6.36
N SER A 164 -1.35 19.37 5.84
CA SER A 164 -1.49 18.26 4.86
C SER A 164 -0.59 18.41 3.63
N TRP A 165 -0.17 19.63 3.28
CA TRP A 165 0.77 19.90 2.20
C TRP A 165 2.20 19.43 2.51
N ILE A 166 2.58 19.34 3.80
CA ILE A 166 3.89 18.85 4.25
C ILE A 166 4.13 17.43 3.77
N ILE A 167 3.10 16.59 3.79
CA ILE A 167 3.20 15.19 3.31
C ILE A 167 3.56 15.15 1.83
N VAL A 168 2.95 16.03 1.03
CA VAL A 168 3.24 16.12 -0.42
C VAL A 168 4.67 16.63 -0.64
N ALA A 169 5.10 17.61 0.14
CA ALA A 169 6.46 18.15 0.08
C ALA A 169 7.49 17.10 0.52
N LEU A 170 7.24 16.38 1.63
CA LEU A 170 8.09 15.28 2.09
C LEU A 170 8.17 14.17 1.04
N LEU A 171 7.05 13.77 0.46
CA LEU A 171 7.03 12.79 -0.62
C LEU A 171 7.85 13.25 -1.81
N ALA A 172 7.73 14.53 -2.21
CA ALA A 172 8.49 15.09 -3.32
C ALA A 172 10.01 15.03 -3.07
N VAL A 173 10.45 15.31 -1.86
CA VAL A 173 11.86 15.23 -1.45
C VAL A 173 12.34 13.78 -1.35
N LEU A 174 11.56 12.92 -0.69
CA LEU A 174 11.93 11.51 -0.50
C LEU A 174 11.98 10.72 -1.81
N TRP A 175 11.21 11.17 -2.81
CA TRP A 175 11.17 10.53 -4.13
C TRP A 175 12.20 11.11 -5.11
N LEU A 176 13.08 12.00 -4.68
CA LEU A 176 14.20 12.45 -5.52
C LEU A 176 15.12 11.25 -5.89
N PRO A 177 15.67 11.20 -7.13
CA PRO A 177 15.56 12.18 -8.21
C PRO A 177 14.30 12.06 -9.08
N TRP A 178 13.45 11.08 -8.81
CA TRP A 178 12.31 10.69 -9.67
C TRP A 178 11.20 11.74 -9.73
N THR A 179 11.07 12.58 -8.71
CA THR A 179 10.15 13.75 -8.75
C THR A 179 10.47 14.72 -9.86
N LEU A 180 11.74 14.82 -10.28
CA LEU A 180 12.13 15.67 -11.39
C LEU A 180 11.50 15.22 -12.72
N LEU A 181 11.13 13.94 -12.85
CA LEU A 181 10.41 13.45 -14.03
C LEU A 181 9.05 14.12 -14.19
N LEU A 182 8.45 14.61 -13.10
CA LEU A 182 7.18 15.34 -13.17
C LEU A 182 7.30 16.60 -14.03
N LEU A 183 8.49 17.20 -14.09
CA LEU A 183 8.75 18.38 -14.95
C LEU A 183 8.66 18.04 -16.44
N PHE A 184 8.98 16.80 -16.81
CA PHE A 184 8.97 16.31 -18.19
C PHE A 184 7.66 15.64 -18.60
N LEU A 185 6.69 15.53 -17.69
CA LEU A 185 5.38 14.95 -17.99
C LEU A 185 4.57 15.89 -18.91
N PRO A 186 3.91 15.34 -19.93
CA PRO A 186 3.01 16.10 -20.79
C PRO A 186 1.71 16.43 -20.05
N TRP A 187 1.73 17.45 -19.20
CA TRP A 187 0.62 17.85 -18.33
C TRP A 187 -0.72 18.00 -19.07
N GLY A 188 -0.70 18.46 -20.32
CA GLY A 188 -1.90 18.58 -21.15
C GLY A 188 -2.59 17.25 -21.48
N ARG A 189 -1.92 16.09 -21.27
CA ARG A 189 -2.46 14.76 -21.56
C ARG A 189 -2.86 13.98 -20.30
N ILE A 190 -2.71 14.55 -19.13
CA ILE A 190 -3.02 13.88 -17.86
C ILE A 190 -4.48 13.44 -17.82
N GLY A 191 -5.41 14.27 -18.25
CA GLY A 191 -6.83 13.94 -18.28
C GLY A 191 -7.15 12.74 -19.18
N THR A 192 -6.50 12.64 -20.34
CA THR A 192 -6.65 11.49 -21.25
C THR A 192 -6.03 10.22 -20.67
N PHE A 193 -4.94 10.33 -19.95
CA PHE A 193 -4.29 9.22 -19.25
C PHE A 193 -5.22 8.62 -18.18
N PHE A 194 -5.79 9.45 -17.29
CA PHE A 194 -6.73 9.00 -16.26
C PHE A 194 -8.02 8.42 -16.88
N LYS A 195 -8.56 9.06 -17.92
CA LYS A 195 -9.69 8.49 -18.68
C LYS A 195 -9.34 7.09 -19.23
N GLY A 196 -8.13 6.92 -19.77
CA GLY A 196 -7.65 5.62 -20.26
C GLY A 196 -7.60 4.55 -19.17
N ILE A 197 -7.19 4.89 -17.93
CA ILE A 197 -7.17 3.97 -16.78
C ILE A 197 -8.61 3.53 -16.42
N VAL A 198 -9.55 4.46 -16.40
CA VAL A 198 -10.96 4.18 -16.06
C VAL A 198 -11.63 3.34 -17.14
N VAL A 199 -11.43 3.67 -18.41
CA VAL A 199 -12.01 2.93 -19.56
C VAL A 199 -11.46 1.51 -19.61
N ASN A 200 -10.16 1.34 -19.45
CA ASN A 200 -9.49 0.02 -19.54
C ASN A 200 -9.44 -0.74 -18.21
N ARG A 201 -10.26 -0.39 -17.23
CA ARG A 201 -10.26 -0.98 -15.87
C ARG A 201 -10.38 -2.50 -15.83
N LYS A 202 -11.07 -3.10 -16.78
CA LYS A 202 -11.24 -4.57 -16.88
C LYS A 202 -10.06 -5.24 -17.56
N GLN A 203 -9.41 -4.57 -18.53
CA GLN A 203 -8.32 -5.11 -19.32
C GLN A 203 -6.96 -5.01 -18.64
N ARG A 204 -6.74 -3.93 -17.85
CA ARG A 204 -5.49 -3.66 -17.13
C ARG A 204 -5.70 -3.49 -15.63
N PRO A 205 -6.17 -4.54 -14.93
CA PRO A 205 -6.49 -4.44 -13.50
C PRO A 205 -5.28 -4.14 -12.63
N GLY A 206 -4.07 -4.58 -13.04
CA GLY A 206 -2.83 -4.32 -12.30
C GLY A 206 -2.48 -2.85 -12.21
N GLN A 207 -2.71 -2.09 -13.27
CA GLN A 207 -2.51 -0.65 -13.25
C GLN A 207 -3.49 0.04 -12.28
N GLY A 208 -4.75 -0.42 -12.27
CA GLY A 208 -5.75 0.06 -11.32
C GLY A 208 -5.37 -0.22 -9.87
N TRP A 209 -4.85 -1.42 -9.58
CA TRP A 209 -4.36 -1.79 -8.24
C TRP A 209 -3.25 -0.85 -7.76
N LEU A 210 -2.25 -0.60 -8.61
CA LEU A 210 -1.12 0.30 -8.28
C LEU A 210 -1.60 1.73 -7.98
N TRP A 211 -2.51 2.26 -8.80
CA TRP A 211 -3.08 3.59 -8.55
C TRP A 211 -3.96 3.63 -7.31
N CYS A 212 -4.82 2.64 -7.08
CA CYS A 212 -5.59 2.54 -5.84
C CYS A 212 -4.67 2.48 -4.63
N SER A 213 -3.60 1.67 -4.68
CA SER A 213 -2.61 1.58 -3.59
C SER A 213 -1.95 2.92 -3.33
N ALA A 214 -1.47 3.63 -4.36
CA ALA A 214 -0.80 4.91 -4.20
C ALA A 214 -1.75 6.00 -3.66
N ILE A 215 -2.93 6.15 -4.27
CA ILE A 215 -3.89 7.21 -3.91
C ILE A 215 -4.47 6.96 -2.51
N VAL A 216 -4.90 5.73 -2.20
CA VAL A 216 -5.49 5.41 -0.90
C VAL A 216 -4.47 5.56 0.21
N THR A 217 -3.24 5.07 0.02
CA THR A 217 -2.17 5.23 1.01
C THR A 217 -1.87 6.71 1.25
N LEU A 218 -1.71 7.51 0.19
CA LEU A 218 -1.47 8.94 0.32
C LEU A 218 -2.63 9.65 1.02
N ALA A 219 -3.87 9.33 0.67
CA ALA A 219 -5.06 9.92 1.28
C ALA A 219 -5.17 9.59 2.78
N VAL A 220 -4.94 8.32 3.16
CA VAL A 220 -4.97 7.89 4.57
C VAL A 220 -3.89 8.60 5.37
N LEU A 221 -2.66 8.67 4.84
CA LEU A 221 -1.56 9.36 5.52
C LEU A 221 -1.81 10.87 5.64
N ALA A 222 -2.40 11.49 4.62
CA ALA A 222 -2.79 12.90 4.66
C ALA A 222 -3.88 13.16 5.69
N LEU A 223 -4.86 12.26 5.83
CA LEU A 223 -5.91 12.36 6.84
C LEU A 223 -5.38 12.17 8.26
N LEU A 224 -4.38 11.32 8.44
CA LEU A 224 -3.76 11.06 9.74
C LEU A 224 -2.72 12.13 10.13
N GLY A 225 -2.49 13.15 9.30
CA GLY A 225 -1.49 14.19 9.59
C GLY A 225 -0.07 13.63 9.76
N ALA A 226 0.28 12.60 9.02
CA ALA A 226 1.52 11.84 9.17
C ALA A 226 2.75 12.69 8.78
N ASN A 227 3.31 13.43 9.71
CA ASN A 227 4.46 14.33 9.49
C ASN A 227 5.81 13.60 9.55
N MET A 228 5.82 12.28 9.78
CA MET A 228 7.05 11.50 9.83
C MET A 228 7.37 10.87 8.47
N PRO A 229 8.59 11.09 7.94
CA PRO A 229 9.00 10.53 6.63
C PRO A 229 8.87 9.02 6.52
N VAL A 230 9.04 8.33 7.65
CA VAL A 230 9.00 6.87 7.74
C VAL A 230 7.63 6.29 7.40
N LEU A 231 6.55 7.00 7.76
CA LEU A 231 5.17 6.58 7.46
C LEU A 231 4.86 6.58 5.95
N LEU A 232 5.68 7.24 5.12
CA LEU A 232 5.56 7.22 3.66
C LEU A 232 6.13 5.95 3.02
N MET A 233 6.87 5.10 3.76
CA MET A 233 7.46 3.87 3.22
C MET A 233 6.47 2.95 2.50
N PRO A 234 5.23 2.71 2.98
CA PRO A 234 4.26 1.86 2.29
C PRO A 234 3.86 2.35 0.90
N LEU A 235 4.04 3.64 0.63
CA LEU A 235 3.75 4.26 -0.66
C LEU A 235 4.84 3.99 -1.71
N LEU A 236 6.09 3.71 -1.28
CA LEU A 236 7.25 3.61 -2.17
C LEU A 236 7.15 2.46 -3.18
N PRO A 237 6.75 1.21 -2.83
CA PRO A 237 6.68 0.11 -3.79
C PRO A 237 5.71 0.37 -4.96
N PRO A 238 4.43 0.78 -4.75
CA PRO A 238 3.54 1.08 -5.86
C PRO A 238 4.02 2.28 -6.70
N LEU A 239 4.58 3.33 -6.07
CA LEU A 239 5.14 4.47 -6.79
C LEU A 239 6.33 4.06 -7.66
N ALA A 240 7.22 3.19 -7.16
CA ALA A 240 8.37 2.71 -7.94
C ALA A 240 7.93 2.00 -9.23
N VAL A 241 6.87 1.17 -9.14
CA VAL A 241 6.33 0.50 -10.34
C VAL A 241 5.72 1.50 -11.31
N LEU A 242 4.93 2.45 -10.81
CA LEU A 242 4.30 3.50 -11.63
C LEU A 242 5.35 4.40 -12.30
N THR A 243 6.40 4.79 -11.57
CA THR A 243 7.51 5.59 -12.10
C THR A 243 8.28 4.83 -13.19
N ALA A 244 8.60 3.55 -12.96
CA ALA A 244 9.28 2.72 -13.95
C ALA A 244 8.46 2.59 -15.25
N GLN A 245 7.13 2.41 -15.13
CA GLN A 245 6.23 2.43 -16.30
C GLN A 245 6.30 3.77 -17.04
N GLY A 246 6.30 4.89 -16.30
CA GLY A 246 6.41 6.23 -16.88
C GLY A 246 7.70 6.43 -17.65
N VAL A 247 8.83 6.10 -17.06
CA VAL A 247 10.17 6.22 -17.66
C VAL A 247 10.28 5.42 -18.96
N LEU A 248 9.88 4.14 -18.91
CA LEU A 248 9.98 3.27 -20.08
C LEU A 248 9.03 3.69 -21.21
N ASN A 249 7.85 4.21 -20.87
CA ASN A 249 6.92 4.75 -21.87
C ASN A 249 7.43 6.05 -22.53
N LEU A 250 8.18 6.88 -21.78
CA LEU A 250 8.81 8.08 -22.31
C LEU A 250 9.97 7.71 -23.24
N SER A 251 10.83 6.77 -22.86
CA SER A 251 11.96 6.32 -23.68
C SER A 251 11.51 5.68 -25.00
N ALA A 252 10.41 4.91 -24.98
CA ALA A 252 9.87 4.28 -26.19
C ALA A 252 9.21 5.26 -27.18
N ARG A 253 8.98 6.52 -26.77
CA ARG A 253 8.42 7.56 -27.65
C ARG A 253 9.47 8.48 -28.23
N GLY A 254 10.67 8.48 -27.65
CA GLY A 254 11.81 9.28 -28.12
C GLY A 254 12.73 8.54 -29.12
N SER A 255 12.53 7.25 -29.31
CA SER A 255 13.16 6.39 -30.34
C SER A 255 12.21 6.19 -31.51
#